data_d3b32281a66ee55e3d02341ed51dcfc4
#
_entry.id   d3b32281a66ee55e3d02341ed51dcfc4
#
_cell.length_a   1.000
_cell.length_b   1.000
_cell.length_c   1.000
_cell.angle_alpha   90.00
_cell.angle_beta   90.00
_cell.angle_gamma   90.00
#
_symmetry.space_group_name_H-M   'P 1'
#
loop_
_entity.id
_entity.type
_entity.pdbx_description
1 polymer ?
#
loop_
_entity_poly.entity_id
_entity_poly.type
_entity_poly.pdbx_seq_one_letter_code
_entity_poly.pdbx_strand_id
1 'polypeptide(L)'
;MRLFISRLVLWLCGLLPASFAGAAAAHPDITGMWQFEFSGWNAAAPPNAPELMPAARALVKKRVAAESHGYVRSVQNILCLPTAFPIMMMWRSPILITQAPEKILITTEHDPGNDEPRTLYLNETIHPPNADETWNGHSIAHWDGDALIVDTIDFNERGELFAGVPRSESTHIVERFHETPGGKFLIDDMIITDPTILISPWHVSMKFDRTPEDTERLEAVCEPDLDALKTLDLNSVKDTDPEAARLLDPSLHYNAFGNQFSKETK
;
A
#
# COMPACT_ATOMS: atom_id res chain seq x y z
N MET A 1 -5.95 -9.57 -93.88
CA MET A 1 -4.71 -9.50 -93.20
C MET A 1 -5.00 -8.70 -91.93
N ARG A 2 -5.29 -9.38 -90.78
CA ARG A 2 -5.66 -8.76 -89.49
C ARG A 2 -4.56 -8.98 -88.52
N LEU A 3 -3.89 -7.90 -88.03
CA LEU A 3 -2.87 -7.89 -86.97
C LEU A 3 -3.57 -8.05 -85.66
N PHE A 4 -3.15 -9.07 -84.90
CA PHE A 4 -3.46 -9.22 -83.48
C PHE A 4 -2.36 -8.52 -82.66
N ILE A 5 -2.74 -7.48 -81.92
CA ILE A 5 -1.87 -6.87 -80.96
C ILE A 5 -2.14 -7.50 -79.57
N SER A 6 -1.15 -8.32 -79.09
CA SER A 6 -1.19 -8.93 -77.79
C SER A 6 -0.80 -7.89 -76.73
N ARG A 7 -1.73 -7.56 -75.79
CA ARG A 7 -1.41 -6.72 -74.63
C ARG A 7 -0.87 -7.57 -73.51
N LEU A 8 0.40 -7.37 -73.20
CA LEU A 8 1.07 -7.96 -72.04
C LEU A 8 0.66 -7.11 -70.80
N VAL A 9 -0.08 -7.74 -69.86
CA VAL A 9 -0.44 -7.12 -68.58
C VAL A 9 0.65 -7.58 -67.57
N LEU A 10 1.53 -6.65 -67.20
CA LEU A 10 2.47 -6.85 -66.10
C LEU A 10 1.74 -6.70 -64.76
N TRP A 11 1.63 -7.78 -64.02
CA TRP A 11 1.25 -7.78 -62.61
C TRP A 11 2.44 -7.35 -61.74
N LEU A 12 2.42 -6.12 -61.24
CA LEU A 12 3.32 -5.72 -60.15
C LEU A 12 2.78 -6.32 -58.84
N CYS A 13 3.41 -7.40 -58.38
CA CYS A 13 3.24 -7.85 -57.01
C CYS A 13 3.94 -6.87 -56.05
N GLY A 14 3.15 -5.94 -55.49
CA GLY A 14 3.61 -5.07 -54.40
C GLY A 14 3.85 -5.89 -53.13
N LEU A 15 5.12 -6.11 -52.78
CA LEU A 15 5.54 -6.60 -51.46
C LEU A 15 5.21 -5.50 -50.43
N LEU A 16 4.08 -5.67 -49.71
CA LEU A 16 3.81 -4.90 -48.51
C LEU A 16 4.80 -5.35 -47.44
N PRO A 17 5.55 -4.45 -46.79
CA PRO A 17 6.36 -4.81 -45.64
C PRO A 17 5.43 -5.26 -44.51
N ALA A 18 5.54 -6.50 -44.10
CA ALA A 18 4.91 -7.00 -42.88
C ALA A 18 5.57 -6.26 -41.70
N SER A 19 4.89 -5.25 -41.17
CA SER A 19 5.27 -4.64 -39.89
C SER A 19 5.09 -5.72 -38.82
N PHE A 20 6.19 -6.32 -38.37
CA PHE A 20 6.24 -7.06 -37.14
C PHE A 20 6.01 -6.05 -36.01
N ALA A 21 4.77 -5.83 -35.63
CA ALA A 21 4.48 -5.30 -34.31
C ALA A 21 5.02 -6.37 -33.33
N GLY A 22 6.15 -6.10 -32.72
CA GLY A 22 6.66 -6.93 -31.63
C GLY A 22 5.53 -6.99 -30.58
N ALA A 23 5.02 -8.19 -30.30
CA ALA A 23 4.15 -8.39 -29.15
C ALA A 23 4.97 -7.93 -27.93
N ALA A 24 4.52 -6.88 -27.25
CA ALA A 24 5.04 -6.56 -25.93
C ALA A 24 4.94 -7.83 -25.11
N ALA A 25 6.03 -8.21 -24.44
CA ALA A 25 6.00 -9.38 -23.56
C ALA A 25 4.83 -9.21 -22.61
N ALA A 26 3.93 -10.19 -22.59
CA ALA A 26 2.82 -10.18 -21.66
C ALA A 26 3.40 -10.31 -20.25
N HIS A 27 3.18 -9.31 -19.41
CA HIS A 27 3.55 -9.38 -17.99
C HIS A 27 2.68 -10.42 -17.27
N PRO A 28 3.15 -10.99 -16.15
CA PRO A 28 2.33 -11.84 -15.31
C PRO A 28 1.03 -11.15 -14.90
N ASP A 29 -0.06 -11.90 -14.86
CA ASP A 29 -1.31 -11.42 -14.27
C ASP A 29 -1.38 -11.87 -12.81
N ILE A 30 -1.09 -10.94 -11.91
CA ILE A 30 -1.13 -11.14 -10.46
C ILE A 30 -2.52 -10.84 -9.86
N THR A 31 -3.53 -10.63 -10.72
CA THR A 31 -4.92 -10.45 -10.28
C THR A 31 -5.38 -11.64 -9.45
N GLY A 32 -6.08 -11.37 -8.38
CA GLY A 32 -6.66 -12.40 -7.51
C GLY A 32 -6.60 -12.04 -6.04
N MET A 33 -7.12 -12.95 -5.24
CA MET A 33 -7.07 -12.83 -3.79
C MET A 33 -5.88 -13.63 -3.24
N TRP A 34 -5.13 -13.00 -2.35
CA TRP A 34 -3.89 -13.52 -1.82
C TRP A 34 -3.89 -13.45 -0.30
N GLN A 35 -3.52 -14.55 0.35
CA GLN A 35 -3.48 -14.66 1.81
C GLN A 35 -2.04 -14.63 2.30
N PHE A 36 -1.71 -13.68 3.19
CA PHE A 36 -0.39 -13.61 3.81
C PHE A 36 -0.09 -14.85 4.65
N GLU A 37 1.08 -15.44 4.46
CA GLU A 37 1.55 -16.58 5.25
C GLU A 37 2.23 -16.09 6.54
N PHE A 38 1.58 -16.34 7.66
CA PHE A 38 2.06 -15.89 8.99
C PHE A 38 3.07 -16.83 9.65
N SER A 39 3.50 -17.89 9.00
CA SER A 39 4.44 -18.83 9.58
C SER A 39 5.76 -18.14 9.95
N GLY A 40 6.04 -18.11 11.26
CA GLY A 40 7.22 -17.42 11.79
C GLY A 40 7.14 -15.89 11.85
N TRP A 41 5.99 -15.31 11.49
CA TRP A 41 5.79 -13.87 11.53
C TRP A 41 5.18 -13.42 12.87
N ASN A 42 5.77 -12.38 13.46
CA ASN A 42 5.22 -11.71 14.63
C ASN A 42 5.12 -10.20 14.35
N ALA A 43 3.91 -9.68 14.25
CA ALA A 43 3.67 -8.27 13.93
C ALA A 43 4.27 -7.30 14.98
N ALA A 44 4.41 -7.73 16.24
CA ALA A 44 5.05 -6.92 17.28
C ALA A 44 6.59 -6.94 17.21
N ALA A 45 7.15 -7.98 16.59
CA ALA A 45 8.59 -8.13 16.36
C ALA A 45 8.80 -8.80 15.00
N PRO A 46 8.60 -8.07 13.91
CA PRO A 46 8.72 -8.62 12.57
C PRO A 46 10.18 -9.04 12.29
N PRO A 47 10.38 -10.02 11.41
CA PRO A 47 11.72 -10.51 11.11
C PRO A 47 12.61 -9.39 10.55
N ASN A 48 13.87 -9.41 10.96
CA ASN A 48 14.91 -8.48 10.50
C ASN A 48 14.58 -6.99 10.73
N ALA A 49 13.64 -6.66 11.63
CA ALA A 49 13.35 -5.27 11.95
C ALA A 49 14.64 -4.59 12.47
N PRO A 50 15.03 -3.43 11.91
CA PRO A 50 16.22 -2.73 12.32
C PRO A 50 16.04 -2.09 13.71
N GLU A 51 17.15 -1.67 14.30
CA GLU A 51 17.10 -0.84 15.49
C GLU A 51 16.46 0.53 15.16
N LEU A 52 15.69 1.02 16.14
CA LEU A 52 15.05 2.32 16.05
C LEU A 52 16.00 3.46 16.43
N MET A 53 15.84 4.59 15.82
CA MET A 53 16.45 5.84 16.24
C MET A 53 16.05 6.13 17.70
N PRO A 54 16.91 6.79 18.51
CA PRO A 54 16.67 6.98 19.94
C PRO A 54 15.31 7.61 20.27
N ALA A 55 14.87 8.61 19.50
CA ALA A 55 13.58 9.26 19.69
C ALA A 55 12.41 8.32 19.42
N ALA A 56 12.44 7.57 18.30
CA ALA A 56 11.43 6.59 17.94
C ALA A 56 11.35 5.47 18.99
N ARG A 57 12.49 4.95 19.45
CA ARG A 57 12.57 3.96 20.53
C ARG A 57 11.94 4.47 21.83
N ALA A 58 12.20 5.74 22.19
CA ALA A 58 11.63 6.34 23.39
C ALA A 58 10.10 6.47 23.28
N LEU A 59 9.58 6.84 22.11
CA LEU A 59 8.14 6.92 21.83
C LEU A 59 7.48 5.54 21.91
N VAL A 60 8.03 4.52 21.24
CA VAL A 60 7.52 3.14 21.32
C VAL A 60 7.48 2.64 22.76
N LYS A 61 8.54 2.90 23.55
CA LYS A 61 8.58 2.53 24.98
C LYS A 61 7.46 3.22 25.78
N LYS A 62 7.17 4.50 25.49
CA LYS A 62 6.05 5.22 26.12
C LYS A 62 4.70 4.60 25.74
N ARG A 63 4.49 4.29 24.45
CA ARG A 63 3.27 3.64 23.95
C ARG A 63 3.03 2.30 24.66
N VAL A 64 4.05 1.43 24.73
CA VAL A 64 3.95 0.13 25.43
C VAL A 64 3.66 0.32 26.93
N ALA A 65 4.27 1.30 27.59
CA ALA A 65 3.99 1.60 29.00
C ALA A 65 2.55 2.09 29.20
N ALA A 66 2.03 2.92 28.31
CA ALA A 66 0.67 3.41 28.37
C ALA A 66 -0.37 2.27 28.19
N GLU A 67 -0.10 1.32 27.31
CA GLU A 67 -0.95 0.11 27.15
C GLU A 67 -1.08 -0.69 28.44
N SER A 68 -0.01 -0.82 29.20
CA SER A 68 -0.04 -1.52 30.48
C SER A 68 -0.91 -0.84 31.54
N HIS A 69 -1.29 0.42 31.33
CA HIS A 69 -2.18 1.22 32.17
C HIS A 69 -3.58 1.39 31.58
N GLY A 70 -3.94 0.58 30.56
CA GLY A 70 -5.25 0.61 29.94
C GLY A 70 -5.43 1.63 28.81
N TYR A 71 -4.34 2.31 28.41
CA TYR A 71 -4.36 3.08 27.17
C TYR A 71 -4.51 2.13 25.98
N VAL A 72 -5.56 2.30 25.20
CA VAL A 72 -5.76 1.51 23.99
C VAL A 72 -4.89 2.10 22.89
N ARG A 73 -3.83 1.38 22.51
CA ARG A 73 -2.90 1.77 21.44
C ARG A 73 -3.57 2.03 20.10
N SER A 74 -4.76 1.53 19.91
CA SER A 74 -5.47 1.64 18.64
C SER A 74 -6.56 2.71 18.67
N VAL A 75 -6.19 3.97 18.96
CA VAL A 75 -7.07 5.11 18.66
C VAL A 75 -7.54 5.04 17.20
N GLN A 76 -6.69 4.55 16.29
CA GLN A 76 -7.03 4.24 14.92
C GLN A 76 -8.22 3.28 14.83
N ASN A 77 -8.22 2.17 15.56
CA ASN A 77 -9.34 1.20 15.57
C ASN A 77 -10.61 1.81 16.19
N ILE A 78 -10.47 2.58 17.28
CA ILE A 78 -11.61 3.24 17.93
C ILE A 78 -12.28 4.23 16.97
N LEU A 79 -11.50 4.96 16.19
CA LEU A 79 -11.98 5.97 15.23
C LEU A 79 -12.22 5.41 13.83
N CYS A 80 -12.04 4.11 13.60
CA CYS A 80 -12.10 3.51 12.28
C CYS A 80 -11.17 4.19 11.26
N LEU A 81 -9.96 4.56 11.67
CA LEU A 81 -8.96 5.13 10.78
C LEU A 81 -8.25 4.03 9.99
N PRO A 82 -7.74 4.33 8.80
CA PRO A 82 -7.03 3.36 7.98
C PRO A 82 -5.84 2.71 8.69
N THR A 83 -5.67 1.41 8.50
CA THR A 83 -4.44 0.71 8.95
C THR A 83 -3.23 1.18 8.16
N ALA A 84 -3.44 1.55 6.91
CA ALA A 84 -2.45 2.11 6.00
C ALA A 84 -1.32 1.15 5.55
N PHE A 85 -0.65 1.52 4.49
CA PHE A 85 0.56 0.84 4.02
C PHE A 85 1.79 1.28 4.86
N PRO A 86 2.72 0.40 5.26
CA PRO A 86 2.84 -1.00 4.84
C PRO A 86 2.05 -2.02 5.69
N ILE A 87 1.49 -1.64 6.85
CA ILE A 87 0.85 -2.59 7.77
C ILE A 87 -0.30 -3.35 7.12
N MET A 88 -1.08 -2.70 6.23
CA MET A 88 -2.17 -3.36 5.53
C MET A 88 -1.74 -4.64 4.81
N MET A 89 -0.48 -4.72 4.34
CA MET A 89 0.07 -5.92 3.70
C MET A 89 0.45 -7.00 4.69
N MET A 90 0.59 -6.66 5.98
CA MET A 90 1.07 -7.54 7.05
C MET A 90 -0.06 -8.10 7.91
N TRP A 91 -1.33 -7.83 7.54
CA TRP A 91 -2.48 -8.32 8.27
C TRP A 91 -2.83 -9.77 7.92
N ARG A 92 -3.64 -10.39 8.80
CA ARG A 92 -4.16 -11.74 8.58
C ARG A 92 -5.27 -11.82 7.54
N SER A 93 -5.78 -10.68 7.13
CA SER A 93 -6.81 -10.60 6.10
C SER A 93 -6.22 -10.74 4.71
N PRO A 94 -6.93 -11.40 3.79
CA PRO A 94 -6.51 -11.47 2.40
C PRO A 94 -6.41 -10.08 1.78
N ILE A 95 -5.51 -9.94 0.82
CA ILE A 95 -5.46 -8.80 -0.10
C ILE A 95 -6.08 -9.21 -1.43
N LEU A 96 -6.83 -8.30 -2.04
CA LEU A 96 -7.32 -8.43 -3.41
C LEU A 96 -6.49 -7.53 -4.31
N ILE A 97 -5.82 -8.12 -5.29
CA ILE A 97 -5.09 -7.39 -6.34
C ILE A 97 -5.95 -7.37 -7.60
N THR A 98 -6.16 -6.19 -8.16
CA THR A 98 -6.85 -5.99 -9.43
C THR A 98 -5.91 -5.25 -10.38
N GLN A 99 -5.53 -5.92 -11.46
CA GLN A 99 -4.62 -5.37 -12.47
C GLN A 99 -5.40 -4.78 -13.64
N ALA A 100 -5.08 -3.52 -13.99
CA ALA A 100 -5.58 -2.83 -15.15
C ALA A 100 -4.40 -2.26 -15.96
N PRO A 101 -4.60 -1.84 -17.23
CA PRO A 101 -3.48 -1.41 -18.09
C PRO A 101 -2.62 -0.27 -17.54
N GLU A 102 -3.22 0.65 -16.79
CA GLU A 102 -2.53 1.86 -16.31
C GLU A 102 -2.27 1.85 -14.81
N LYS A 103 -2.86 0.92 -14.08
CA LYS A 103 -2.75 0.84 -12.62
C LYS A 103 -3.08 -0.54 -12.07
N ILE A 104 -2.52 -0.81 -10.90
CA ILE A 104 -2.89 -1.95 -10.09
C ILE A 104 -3.51 -1.43 -8.79
N LEU A 105 -4.60 -2.05 -8.36
CA LEU A 105 -5.27 -1.74 -7.10
C LEU A 105 -5.06 -2.88 -6.12
N ILE A 106 -4.69 -2.54 -4.89
CA ILE A 106 -4.57 -3.49 -3.79
C ILE A 106 -5.54 -3.05 -2.70
N THR A 107 -6.49 -3.92 -2.37
CA THR A 107 -7.44 -3.71 -1.26
C THR A 107 -7.28 -4.83 -0.25
N THR A 108 -7.54 -4.55 1.02
CA THR A 108 -7.59 -5.57 2.06
C THR A 108 -9.03 -5.89 2.41
N GLU A 109 -9.28 -7.09 2.91
CA GLU A 109 -10.61 -7.49 3.35
C GLU A 109 -11.02 -6.83 4.67
N HIS A 110 -10.05 -6.48 5.48
CA HIS A 110 -10.27 -5.95 6.82
C HIS A 110 -9.35 -4.76 7.10
N ASP A 111 -9.67 -3.64 6.51
CA ASP A 111 -9.10 -2.36 6.92
C ASP A 111 -10.23 -1.48 7.47
N PRO A 112 -10.41 -1.45 8.79
CA PRO A 112 -11.47 -0.64 9.38
C PRO A 112 -11.20 0.83 9.06
N GLY A 113 -12.01 1.40 8.20
CA GLY A 113 -11.95 2.82 7.85
C GLY A 113 -11.20 3.14 6.56
N ASN A 114 -10.72 2.17 5.80
CA ASN A 114 -10.09 2.44 4.52
C ASN A 114 -10.70 1.62 3.39
N ASP A 115 -11.74 2.16 2.77
CA ASP A 115 -12.23 1.64 1.50
C ASP A 115 -11.38 2.11 0.30
N GLU A 116 -10.37 2.97 0.57
CA GLU A 116 -9.47 3.47 -0.46
C GLU A 116 -8.43 2.41 -0.83
N PRO A 117 -8.45 1.90 -2.07
CA PRO A 117 -7.44 0.96 -2.52
C PRO A 117 -6.07 1.64 -2.57
N ARG A 118 -5.03 0.90 -2.20
CA ARG A 118 -3.68 1.30 -2.56
C ARG A 118 -3.55 1.23 -4.08
N THR A 119 -3.22 2.35 -4.71
CA THR A 119 -3.09 2.45 -6.17
C THR A 119 -1.62 2.47 -6.57
N LEU A 120 -1.22 1.54 -7.45
CA LEU A 120 0.10 1.50 -8.07
C LEU A 120 -0.05 2.01 -9.51
N TYR A 121 0.55 3.15 -9.84
CA TYR A 121 0.44 3.78 -11.14
C TYR A 121 1.49 3.21 -12.11
N LEU A 122 1.03 2.54 -13.18
CA LEU A 122 1.88 1.95 -14.22
C LEU A 122 2.19 2.94 -15.35
N ASN A 123 1.42 3.99 -15.47
CA ASN A 123 1.55 5.04 -16.49
C ASN A 123 2.37 6.25 -16.01
N GLU A 124 2.86 6.23 -14.76
CA GLU A 124 3.70 7.27 -14.19
C GLU A 124 5.13 6.76 -14.04
N THR A 125 6.11 7.61 -14.32
CA THR A 125 7.55 7.28 -14.22
C THR A 125 8.30 8.14 -13.20
N ILE A 126 7.63 9.18 -12.69
CA ILE A 126 8.13 10.08 -11.65
C ILE A 126 6.96 10.42 -10.73
N HIS A 127 7.24 10.57 -9.46
CA HIS A 127 6.24 11.06 -8.51
C HIS A 127 5.89 12.51 -8.81
N PRO A 128 4.60 12.91 -8.72
CA PRO A 128 4.20 14.30 -8.89
C PRO A 128 4.89 15.19 -7.86
N PRO A 129 5.50 16.31 -8.27
CA PRO A 129 6.04 17.26 -7.31
C PRO A 129 4.87 17.87 -6.51
N ASN A 130 4.95 17.89 -5.22
CA ASN A 130 3.92 18.38 -4.28
C ASN A 130 2.64 17.52 -4.27
N ALA A 131 2.76 16.19 -4.40
CA ALA A 131 1.64 15.30 -4.11
C ALA A 131 1.20 15.46 -2.64
N ASP A 132 -0.10 15.29 -2.40
CA ASP A 132 -0.62 15.29 -1.04
C ASP A 132 -0.14 14.01 -0.31
N GLU A 133 0.31 14.16 0.92
CA GLU A 133 0.65 13.04 1.78
C GLU A 133 -0.59 12.24 2.15
N THR A 134 -0.53 10.93 1.93
CA THR A 134 -1.67 10.04 2.13
C THR A 134 -1.37 8.90 3.09
N TRP A 135 -2.41 8.14 3.47
CA TRP A 135 -2.27 6.93 4.28
C TRP A 135 -1.48 5.83 3.56
N ASN A 136 -1.64 5.70 2.25
CA ASN A 136 -1.00 4.66 1.45
C ASN A 136 0.22 5.16 0.68
N GLY A 137 0.55 6.46 0.79
CA GLY A 137 1.58 7.10 -0.02
C GLY A 137 1.16 7.23 -1.48
N HIS A 138 2.09 7.68 -2.32
CA HIS A 138 1.97 7.69 -3.76
C HIS A 138 2.90 6.63 -4.36
N SER A 139 2.36 5.65 -5.08
CA SER A 139 3.12 4.51 -5.62
C SER A 139 3.18 4.56 -7.13
N ILE A 140 4.39 4.64 -7.69
CA ILE A 140 4.63 4.39 -9.12
C ILE A 140 5.16 2.97 -9.31
N ALA A 141 4.84 2.34 -10.45
CA ALA A 141 5.23 0.96 -10.66
C ALA A 141 5.60 0.69 -12.12
N HIS A 142 6.47 -0.28 -12.33
CA HIS A 142 6.80 -0.78 -13.66
C HIS A 142 7.17 -2.25 -13.61
N TRP A 143 7.00 -2.93 -14.74
CA TRP A 143 7.42 -4.31 -14.90
C TRP A 143 8.89 -4.38 -15.31
N ASP A 144 9.66 -5.18 -14.59
CA ASP A 144 11.02 -5.60 -14.92
C ASP A 144 11.04 -7.13 -15.14
N GLY A 145 10.89 -7.54 -16.38
CA GLY A 145 10.63 -8.93 -16.71
C GLY A 145 9.33 -9.44 -16.10
N ASP A 146 9.43 -10.47 -15.26
CA ASP A 146 8.29 -11.07 -14.55
C ASP A 146 8.08 -10.47 -13.13
N ALA A 147 8.80 -9.43 -12.78
CA ALA A 147 8.66 -8.76 -11.49
C ALA A 147 8.05 -7.36 -11.64
N LEU A 148 7.12 -7.03 -10.76
CA LEU A 148 6.60 -5.68 -10.61
C LEU A 148 7.44 -4.94 -9.58
N ILE A 149 8.08 -3.86 -9.99
CA ILE A 149 8.84 -2.96 -9.11
C ILE A 149 7.95 -1.79 -8.75
N VAL A 150 7.83 -1.49 -7.46
CA VAL A 150 7.01 -0.40 -6.94
C VAL A 150 7.86 0.51 -6.10
N ASP A 151 7.72 1.80 -6.32
CA ASP A 151 8.35 2.87 -5.54
C ASP A 151 7.27 3.72 -4.88
N THR A 152 7.34 3.91 -3.56
CA THR A 152 6.29 4.60 -2.80
C THR A 152 6.89 5.63 -1.85
N ILE A 153 6.40 6.88 -1.96
CA ILE A 153 6.73 8.04 -1.12
C ILE A 153 5.45 8.79 -0.73
N ASP A 154 5.57 9.97 -0.19
CA ASP A 154 4.48 10.90 0.18
C ASP A 154 3.49 10.29 1.18
N PHE A 155 4.05 9.70 2.22
CA PHE A 155 3.28 9.18 3.34
C PHE A 155 2.96 10.29 4.36
N ASN A 156 1.72 10.29 4.88
CA ASN A 156 1.46 11.06 6.09
C ASN A 156 2.05 10.36 7.34
N GLU A 157 2.25 11.12 8.41
CA GLU A 157 2.83 10.62 9.67
C GLU A 157 1.86 9.79 10.53
N ARG A 158 0.62 9.57 10.05
CA ARG A 158 -0.45 8.90 10.83
C ARG A 158 -0.36 7.38 10.84
N GLY A 159 0.40 6.80 9.94
CA GLY A 159 0.59 5.35 9.85
C GLY A 159 1.75 4.84 10.69
N GLU A 160 1.89 3.52 10.68
CA GLU A 160 2.98 2.82 11.34
C GLU A 160 3.77 1.98 10.31
N LEU A 161 5.06 1.78 10.58
CA LEU A 161 5.89 0.85 9.79
C LEU A 161 5.60 -0.61 10.18
N PHE A 162 5.43 -0.84 11.46
CA PHE A 162 4.97 -2.09 12.07
C PHE A 162 4.44 -1.79 13.47
N ALA A 163 3.83 -2.77 14.12
CA ALA A 163 3.05 -2.54 15.33
C ALA A 163 3.70 -1.61 16.35
N GLY A 164 3.13 -0.43 16.51
CA GLY A 164 3.56 0.61 17.45
C GLY A 164 4.76 1.45 17.03
N VAL A 165 5.40 1.14 15.91
CA VAL A 165 6.52 1.92 15.37
C VAL A 165 5.98 2.93 14.36
N PRO A 166 6.07 4.25 14.63
CA PRO A 166 5.57 5.26 13.73
C PRO A 166 6.36 5.26 12.41
N ARG A 167 5.77 5.83 11.40
CA ARG A 167 6.47 6.27 10.18
C ARG A 167 6.57 7.80 10.16
N SER A 168 7.38 8.34 9.26
CA SER A 168 7.48 9.78 9.04
C SER A 168 7.21 10.13 7.58
N GLU A 169 7.14 11.42 7.26
CA GLU A 169 7.10 11.94 5.88
C GLU A 169 8.33 11.53 5.06
N SER A 170 9.44 11.18 5.72
CA SER A 170 10.66 10.68 5.07
C SER A 170 10.62 9.19 4.76
N THR A 171 9.50 8.51 5.03
CA THR A 171 9.36 7.10 4.70
C THR A 171 9.38 6.90 3.19
N HIS A 172 10.22 5.98 2.75
CA HIS A 172 10.31 5.55 1.37
C HIS A 172 10.34 4.03 1.32
N ILE A 173 9.47 3.43 0.50
CA ILE A 173 9.32 1.98 0.40
C ILE A 173 9.48 1.58 -1.06
N VAL A 174 10.39 0.62 -1.29
CA VAL A 174 10.56 -0.02 -2.59
C VAL A 174 10.15 -1.49 -2.46
N GLU A 175 9.31 -1.97 -3.36
CA GLU A 175 8.83 -3.34 -3.37
C GLU A 175 9.15 -4.03 -4.69
N ARG A 176 9.29 -5.33 -4.60
CA ARG A 176 9.45 -6.22 -5.75
C ARG A 176 8.49 -7.40 -5.62
N PHE A 177 7.38 -7.31 -6.33
CA PHE A 177 6.43 -8.43 -6.43
C PHE A 177 6.86 -9.40 -7.52
N HIS A 178 6.86 -10.68 -7.21
CA HIS A 178 7.07 -11.74 -8.19
C HIS A 178 6.36 -13.02 -7.78
N GLU A 179 5.88 -13.76 -8.76
CA GLU A 179 5.32 -15.09 -8.50
C GLU A 179 6.41 -16.15 -8.44
N THR A 180 6.18 -17.15 -7.58
CA THR A 180 7.00 -18.37 -7.63
C THR A 180 6.64 -19.22 -8.86
N PRO A 181 7.54 -20.12 -9.34
CA PRO A 181 7.22 -20.99 -10.44
C PRO A 181 5.89 -21.72 -10.26
N GLY A 182 5.00 -21.57 -11.23
CA GLY A 182 3.65 -22.15 -11.19
C GLY A 182 2.58 -21.25 -10.56
N GLY A 183 2.91 -20.00 -10.17
CA GLY A 183 1.95 -18.99 -9.75
C GLY A 183 1.23 -19.29 -8.42
N LYS A 184 1.79 -20.21 -7.61
CA LYS A 184 1.16 -20.59 -6.34
C LYS A 184 1.32 -19.53 -5.26
N PHE A 185 2.48 -18.89 -5.21
CA PHE A 185 2.80 -17.87 -4.23
C PHE A 185 3.18 -16.57 -4.92
N LEU A 186 2.74 -15.47 -4.35
CA LEU A 186 3.24 -14.14 -4.64
C LEU A 186 4.22 -13.75 -3.52
N ILE A 187 5.40 -13.31 -3.91
CA ILE A 187 6.42 -12.80 -2.99
C ILE A 187 6.46 -11.28 -3.15
N ASP A 188 6.48 -10.56 -2.04
CA ASP A 188 6.74 -9.15 -1.96
C ASP A 188 8.02 -8.92 -1.15
N ASP A 189 9.10 -8.61 -1.86
CA ASP A 189 10.37 -8.23 -1.26
C ASP A 189 10.39 -6.71 -1.10
N MET A 190 10.33 -6.26 0.15
CA MET A 190 10.17 -4.85 0.50
C MET A 190 11.44 -4.31 1.18
N ILE A 191 11.83 -3.10 0.79
CA ILE A 191 12.87 -2.32 1.45
C ILE A 191 12.22 -1.04 1.98
N ILE A 192 12.20 -0.90 3.29
CA ILE A 192 11.65 0.28 3.97
C ILE A 192 12.80 1.13 4.50
N THR A 193 12.84 2.38 4.11
CA THR A 193 13.76 3.39 4.63
C THR A 193 12.98 4.51 5.31
N ASP A 194 13.41 4.86 6.50
CA ASP A 194 12.95 6.05 7.21
C ASP A 194 14.06 6.53 8.13
N PRO A 195 14.89 7.49 7.72
CA PRO A 195 16.08 7.88 8.46
C PRO A 195 15.76 8.59 9.78
N THR A 196 14.52 8.98 10.03
CA THR A 196 14.10 9.58 11.30
C THR A 196 13.64 8.53 12.31
N ILE A 197 13.23 7.36 11.83
CA ILE A 197 12.68 6.27 12.64
C ILE A 197 13.63 5.09 12.73
N LEU A 198 14.26 4.69 11.62
CA LEU A 198 15.09 3.50 11.49
C LEU A 198 16.58 3.85 11.40
N ILE A 199 17.44 3.10 12.10
CA ILE A 199 18.91 3.29 12.00
C ILE A 199 19.44 2.82 10.64
N SER A 200 18.79 1.80 10.05
CA SER A 200 19.17 1.24 8.74
C SER A 200 17.93 0.81 7.98
N PRO A 201 17.99 0.63 6.66
CA PRO A 201 16.89 0.08 5.89
C PRO A 201 16.40 -1.26 6.46
N TRP A 202 15.08 -1.45 6.46
CA TRP A 202 14.47 -2.71 6.83
C TRP A 202 14.16 -3.52 5.57
N HIS A 203 14.80 -4.68 5.48
CA HIS A 203 14.55 -5.64 4.40
C HIS A 203 13.61 -6.71 4.91
N VAL A 204 12.46 -6.81 4.30
CA VAL A 204 11.43 -7.78 4.65
C VAL A 204 10.89 -8.46 3.40
N SER A 205 10.68 -9.77 3.48
CA SER A 205 10.07 -10.55 2.42
C SER A 205 8.77 -11.14 2.95
N MET A 206 7.69 -10.89 2.23
CA MET A 206 6.36 -11.40 2.54
C MET A 206 5.94 -12.41 1.49
N LYS A 207 5.33 -13.50 1.94
CA LYS A 207 4.83 -14.55 1.07
C LYS A 207 3.33 -14.64 1.21
N PHE A 208 2.65 -14.66 0.08
CA PHE A 208 1.20 -14.76 -0.02
C PHE A 208 0.82 -16.03 -0.77
N ASP A 209 -0.10 -16.80 -0.21
CA ASP A 209 -0.72 -17.93 -0.88
C ASP A 209 -1.87 -17.46 -1.76
N ARG A 210 -1.96 -17.97 -2.98
CA ARG A 210 -3.13 -17.71 -3.83
C ARG A 210 -4.34 -18.44 -3.23
N THR A 211 -5.40 -17.70 -2.95
CA THR A 211 -6.64 -18.29 -2.46
C THR A 211 -7.42 -18.99 -3.59
N PRO A 212 -8.33 -19.93 -3.28
CA PRO A 212 -9.22 -20.51 -4.28
C PRO A 212 -10.02 -19.43 -5.03
N GLU A 213 -10.31 -19.66 -6.32
CA GLU A 213 -11.01 -18.70 -7.18
C GLU A 213 -12.43 -18.36 -6.71
N ASP A 214 -13.06 -19.26 -5.95
CA ASP A 214 -14.38 -19.07 -5.36
C ASP A 214 -14.38 -18.40 -3.98
N THR A 215 -13.20 -17.92 -3.53
CA THR A 215 -13.10 -17.17 -2.28
C THR A 215 -13.77 -15.82 -2.44
N GLU A 216 -14.82 -15.59 -1.68
CA GLU A 216 -15.51 -14.31 -1.64
C GLU A 216 -14.87 -13.37 -0.62
N ARG A 217 -14.79 -12.08 -0.97
CA ARG A 217 -14.38 -11.04 -0.03
C ARG A 217 -15.48 -10.84 1.01
N LEU A 218 -15.12 -10.85 2.28
CA LEU A 218 -16.05 -10.52 3.35
C LEU A 218 -16.19 -9.00 3.47
N GLU A 219 -17.40 -8.56 3.76
CA GLU A 219 -17.67 -7.18 4.12
C GLU A 219 -17.20 -6.93 5.55
N ALA A 220 -16.35 -5.93 5.75
CA ALA A 220 -15.93 -5.47 7.06
C ALA A 220 -16.45 -4.04 7.27
N VAL A 221 -17.32 -3.88 8.26
CA VAL A 221 -17.84 -2.56 8.64
C VAL A 221 -17.23 -2.17 9.98
N CYS A 222 -16.62 -1.00 10.03
CA CYS A 222 -16.14 -0.43 11.27
C CYS A 222 -17.12 0.64 11.77
N GLU A 223 -17.48 0.55 13.04
CA GLU A 223 -18.24 1.59 13.72
C GLU A 223 -17.37 2.22 14.80
N PRO A 224 -17.19 3.57 14.80
CA PRO A 224 -16.39 4.24 15.82
C PRO A 224 -16.94 4.00 17.23
N ASP A 225 -16.09 3.56 18.15
CA ASP A 225 -16.44 3.38 19.57
C ASP A 225 -16.32 4.71 20.32
N LEU A 226 -17.37 5.54 20.21
CA LEU A 226 -17.43 6.85 20.87
C LEU A 226 -17.48 6.75 22.40
N ASP A 227 -17.88 5.61 22.97
CA ASP A 227 -17.88 5.42 24.42
C ASP A 227 -16.49 5.08 24.93
N ALA A 228 -15.71 4.31 24.18
CA ALA A 228 -14.29 4.11 24.46
C ALA A 228 -13.54 5.45 24.43
N LEU A 229 -13.84 6.36 23.50
CA LEU A 229 -13.23 7.69 23.44
C LEU A 229 -13.46 8.53 24.72
N LYS A 230 -14.63 8.42 25.34
CA LYS A 230 -14.94 9.15 26.58
C LYS A 230 -14.12 8.68 27.79
N THR A 231 -13.60 7.46 27.74
CA THR A 231 -12.82 6.86 28.82
C THR A 231 -11.31 7.06 28.64
N LEU A 232 -10.86 7.53 27.48
CA LEU A 232 -9.45 7.79 27.21
C LEU A 232 -8.93 8.96 28.05
N ASP A 233 -7.80 8.76 28.70
CA ASP A 233 -7.01 9.84 29.29
C ASP A 233 -6.29 10.61 28.17
N LEU A 234 -6.90 11.69 27.70
CA LEU A 234 -6.36 12.53 26.64
C LEU A 234 -4.98 13.11 26.95
N ASN A 235 -4.60 13.28 28.22
CA ASN A 235 -3.27 13.72 28.57
C ASN A 235 -2.25 12.61 28.35
N SER A 236 -2.59 11.38 28.72
CA SER A 236 -1.75 10.22 28.44
C SER A 236 -1.60 9.98 26.92
N VAL A 237 -2.69 10.14 26.17
CA VAL A 237 -2.66 10.08 24.70
C VAL A 237 -1.73 11.14 24.11
N LYS A 238 -1.83 12.39 24.57
CA LYS A 238 -0.98 13.50 24.11
C LYS A 238 0.51 13.24 24.32
N ASP A 239 0.86 12.61 25.41
CA ASP A 239 2.28 12.30 25.74
C ASP A 239 2.84 11.12 24.97
N THR A 240 1.97 10.20 24.52
CA THR A 240 2.35 8.95 23.84
C THR A 240 2.11 8.97 22.34
N ASP A 241 1.11 9.69 21.92
CA ASP A 241 0.71 9.83 20.53
C ASP A 241 0.12 11.22 20.28
N PRO A 242 0.98 12.24 20.04
CA PRO A 242 0.52 13.61 19.81
C PRO A 242 -0.43 13.74 18.63
N GLU A 243 -0.27 12.90 17.60
CA GLU A 243 -1.16 12.92 16.43
C GLU A 243 -2.53 12.33 16.77
N ALA A 244 -2.58 11.21 17.50
CA ALA A 244 -3.85 10.68 17.99
C ALA A 244 -4.55 11.70 18.90
N ALA A 245 -3.82 12.40 19.78
CA ALA A 245 -4.37 13.46 20.60
C ALA A 245 -4.94 14.60 19.75
N ARG A 246 -4.27 14.97 18.68
CA ARG A 246 -4.75 15.96 17.72
C ARG A 246 -6.05 15.50 17.04
N LEU A 247 -6.12 14.23 16.64
CA LEU A 247 -7.33 13.63 16.04
C LEU A 247 -8.51 13.62 17.04
N LEU A 248 -8.23 13.49 18.33
CA LEU A 248 -9.22 13.49 19.40
C LEU A 248 -9.58 14.89 19.89
N ASP A 249 -8.94 15.95 19.41
CA ASP A 249 -9.27 17.33 19.79
C ASP A 249 -10.67 17.69 19.29
N PRO A 250 -11.64 17.92 20.18
CA PRO A 250 -13.02 18.23 19.78
C PRO A 250 -13.16 19.59 19.10
N SER A 251 -12.10 20.43 19.13
CA SER A 251 -12.07 21.70 18.39
C SER A 251 -11.79 21.53 16.90
N LEU A 252 -11.32 20.33 16.50
CA LEU A 252 -11.05 19.99 15.11
C LEU A 252 -12.29 19.35 14.49
N HIS A 253 -12.79 19.93 13.43
CA HIS A 253 -13.88 19.35 12.65
C HIS A 253 -13.28 18.55 11.50
N TYR A 254 -13.57 17.27 11.48
CA TYR A 254 -13.22 16.38 10.39
C TYR A 254 -14.42 16.11 9.51
N ASN A 255 -14.23 16.07 8.19
CA ASN A 255 -15.25 15.53 7.29
C ASN A 255 -15.30 14.00 7.40
N ALA A 256 -16.28 13.38 6.74
CA ALA A 256 -16.42 11.92 6.71
C ALA A 256 -15.19 11.19 6.14
N PHE A 257 -14.26 11.90 5.50
CA PHE A 257 -13.02 11.37 4.92
C PHE A 257 -11.78 11.65 5.79
N GLY A 258 -11.96 12.15 7.02
CA GLY A 258 -10.85 12.45 7.93
C GLY A 258 -10.05 13.71 7.58
N ASN A 259 -10.50 14.51 6.60
CA ASN A 259 -9.86 15.77 6.27
C ASN A 259 -10.32 16.88 7.23
N GLN A 260 -9.37 17.66 7.73
CA GLN A 260 -9.68 18.80 8.58
C GLN A 260 -10.32 19.91 7.73
N PHE A 261 -11.52 20.37 8.14
CA PHE A 261 -12.04 21.62 7.59
C PHE A 261 -11.23 22.80 8.15
N SER A 262 -10.72 23.65 7.27
CA SER A 262 -10.22 24.95 7.70
C SER A 262 -11.33 25.66 8.49
N LYS A 263 -11.01 26.16 9.69
CA LYS A 263 -11.93 27.04 10.43
C LYS A 263 -12.38 28.12 9.47
N GLU A 264 -13.67 28.14 9.12
CA GLU A 264 -14.25 29.33 8.54
C GLU A 264 -14.03 30.45 9.56
N THR A 265 -13.12 31.34 9.23
CA THR A 265 -12.96 32.62 9.93
C THR A 265 -14.28 33.39 9.75
N LYS A 266 -15.09 33.40 10.81
CA LYS A 266 -16.19 34.32 10.94
C LYS A 266 -15.66 35.74 11.13
#